data_390abe4872e324d542089af9b32d108d
#
_entry.id   390abe4872e324d542089af9b32d108d
#
_cell.length_a   1.000
_cell.length_b   1.000
_cell.length_c   1.000
_cell.angle_alpha   90.00
_cell.angle_beta   90.00
_cell.angle_gamma   90.00
#
_symmetry.space_group_name_H-M   'P 1'
#
loop_
_entity.id
_entity.type
_entity.pdbx_description
1 polymer ?
#
loop_
_entity_poly.entity_id
_entity_poly.type
_entity_poly.pdbx_seq_one_letter_code
_entity_poly.pdbx_strand_id
1 'polypeptide(L)'
;MNRSDVLIIGAGPTGLVLALWLSKLGVRVRIIDKSSSPGTTSRALAVQARTLELYRQLDLSQAVVQNGHRVGAANFWVKGEPVTRLPLSSIGEGLTPYAFLEIYPQDEHERLLIERLEAFGIRVERTTELEGFEETGDGITARLRLPDGQLEICQTCYLAGCDGARSIVRKTLDTGFPGGTYQQIFYVADVQGSGPAFNGELHVDLDEADFLAVFPLAGEGRARLIGTVRDERAERAETLRFEDVSSRAIEHMKVQVEQLNWFSTYRVHHRVADHFRTGRAFLLGDAAHVHSPAGGQGMNTGIGDAINLAWKLAAVLSGGAQAGLLDTYEPERIAFARKLVATTDRVFSFVTAEGRLADLLRTRVAPFLLPKVASLETSREFLFRTVSQITLDYRGMPLSKGVAGHVHGGDRLPWAHDGEGDNFESLKCLSWQVHVYGDTSDEMIAWCNEHHLPLHVFGWRPAFEAAGLGRSGFYLLRPDTYVAVAETCSDPKVIERYFRDHGIRPFFGSP
;
A
#
# COMPACT_ATOMS: atom_id res chain seq x y z
N MET A 1 33.36 2.75 -12.57
CA MET A 1 32.03 3.36 -12.69
C MET A 1 31.04 2.45 -12.01
N ASN A 2 30.41 2.85 -10.91
CA ASN A 2 29.37 2.07 -10.24
C ASN A 2 28.10 2.12 -11.10
N ARG A 3 27.91 1.14 -11.96
CA ARG A 3 26.70 1.00 -12.77
C ARG A 3 25.67 0.23 -11.96
N SER A 4 24.61 0.89 -11.52
CA SER A 4 23.41 0.24 -10.98
C SER A 4 22.50 -0.19 -12.12
N ASP A 5 21.66 -1.20 -11.87
CA ASP A 5 20.63 -1.59 -12.82
C ASP A 5 19.40 -0.68 -12.67
N VAL A 6 19.08 -0.30 -11.43
CA VAL A 6 17.97 0.61 -11.10
C VAL A 6 18.45 1.70 -10.14
N LEU A 7 18.20 2.97 -10.52
CA LEU A 7 18.36 4.13 -9.65
C LEU A 7 17.00 4.50 -9.05
N ILE A 8 16.91 4.49 -7.72
CA ILE A 8 15.69 4.82 -6.97
C ILE A 8 15.85 6.21 -6.35
N ILE A 9 14.94 7.11 -6.66
CA ILE A 9 14.93 8.48 -6.15
C ILE A 9 13.88 8.60 -5.06
N GLY A 10 14.33 8.79 -3.82
CA GLY A 10 13.49 8.87 -2.61
C GLY A 10 13.51 7.57 -1.79
N ALA A 11 13.80 7.72 -0.51
CA ALA A 11 13.89 6.63 0.47
C ALA A 11 12.75 6.70 1.51
N GLY A 12 11.54 7.02 1.06
CA GLY A 12 10.31 6.75 1.79
C GLY A 12 9.90 5.28 1.65
N PRO A 13 8.77 4.85 2.25
CA PRO A 13 8.34 3.44 2.26
C PRO A 13 8.28 2.81 0.87
N THR A 14 7.80 3.53 -0.14
CA THR A 14 7.72 3.06 -1.52
C THR A 14 9.09 2.72 -2.10
N GLY A 15 10.06 3.65 -1.99
CA GLY A 15 11.41 3.44 -2.52
C GLY A 15 12.19 2.36 -1.76
N LEU A 16 12.04 2.31 -0.44
CA LEU A 16 12.66 1.29 0.40
C LEU A 16 12.14 -0.12 0.09
N VAL A 17 10.82 -0.28 -0.09
CA VAL A 17 10.22 -1.57 -0.47
C VAL A 17 10.64 -1.98 -1.87
N LEU A 18 10.70 -1.03 -2.84
CA LEU A 18 11.22 -1.30 -4.17
C LEU A 18 12.67 -1.81 -4.12
N ALA A 19 13.52 -1.13 -3.33
CA ALA A 19 14.91 -1.52 -3.16
C ALA A 19 15.04 -2.92 -2.55
N LEU A 20 14.26 -3.23 -1.51
CA LEU A 20 14.27 -4.54 -0.86
C LEU A 20 13.85 -5.67 -1.81
N TRP A 21 12.77 -5.48 -2.56
CA TRP A 21 12.29 -6.46 -3.52
C TRP A 21 13.32 -6.71 -4.63
N LEU A 22 13.83 -5.64 -5.23
CA LEU A 22 14.85 -5.74 -6.29
C LEU A 22 16.11 -6.42 -5.79
N SER A 23 16.57 -6.09 -4.58
CA SER A 23 17.75 -6.70 -3.96
C SER A 23 17.54 -8.19 -3.70
N LYS A 24 16.37 -8.58 -3.16
CA LYS A 24 16.03 -9.99 -2.95
C LYS A 24 15.92 -10.77 -4.26
N LEU A 25 15.66 -10.09 -5.39
CA LEU A 25 15.65 -10.65 -6.75
C LEU A 25 17.01 -10.52 -7.48
N GLY A 26 18.09 -10.14 -6.78
CA GLY A 26 19.44 -10.08 -7.33
C GLY A 26 19.72 -8.86 -8.24
N VAL A 27 18.85 -7.86 -8.27
CA VAL A 27 19.05 -6.63 -9.05
C VAL A 27 19.92 -5.65 -8.29
N ARG A 28 20.90 -5.05 -8.96
CA ARG A 28 21.79 -4.03 -8.37
C ARG A 28 21.08 -2.69 -8.31
N VAL A 29 20.75 -2.27 -7.10
CA VAL A 29 20.05 -1.01 -6.86
C VAL A 29 20.98 0.06 -6.30
N ARG A 30 20.70 1.31 -6.64
CA ARG A 30 21.21 2.50 -5.96
C ARG A 30 20.00 3.30 -5.49
N ILE A 31 19.95 3.64 -4.22
CA ILE A 31 18.86 4.42 -3.63
C ILE A 31 19.40 5.70 -3.01
N ILE A 32 18.86 6.84 -3.44
CA ILE A 32 19.27 8.16 -2.97
C ILE A 32 18.09 8.90 -2.33
N ASP A 33 18.40 9.78 -1.38
CA ASP A 33 17.43 10.71 -0.81
C ASP A 33 18.07 12.07 -0.49
N LYS A 34 17.35 13.13 -0.82
CA LYS A 34 17.81 14.52 -0.55
C LYS A 34 17.82 14.87 0.93
N SER A 35 17.05 14.17 1.77
CA SER A 35 17.00 14.37 3.21
C SER A 35 18.26 13.82 3.89
N SER A 36 18.74 14.51 4.91
CA SER A 36 19.93 14.08 5.67
C SER A 36 19.68 12.88 6.58
N SER A 37 18.42 12.58 6.89
CA SER A 37 18.00 11.50 7.79
C SER A 37 16.65 10.92 7.34
N PRO A 38 16.28 9.71 7.81
CA PRO A 38 14.91 9.23 7.70
C PRO A 38 13.92 10.24 8.31
N GLY A 39 12.68 10.19 7.86
CA GLY A 39 11.62 11.02 8.46
C GLY A 39 11.49 10.72 9.95
N THR A 40 11.58 11.75 10.78
CA THR A 40 11.30 11.64 12.24
C THR A 40 9.84 11.92 12.54
N THR A 41 9.08 12.29 11.52
CA THR A 41 7.69 12.72 11.62
C THR A 41 6.95 12.26 10.38
N SER A 42 5.82 11.63 10.56
CA SER A 42 5.08 11.08 9.44
C SER A 42 3.57 11.24 9.60
N ARG A 43 2.87 11.28 8.48
CA ARG A 43 1.40 11.37 8.45
C ARG A 43 0.73 10.01 8.33
N ALA A 44 1.40 9.05 7.70
CA ALA A 44 0.88 7.69 7.58
C ALA A 44 1.16 6.86 8.82
N LEU A 45 0.22 5.99 9.15
CA LEU A 45 0.30 5.14 10.34
C LEU A 45 -0.39 3.77 10.18
N ALA A 46 -1.32 3.62 9.24
CA ALA A 46 -2.02 2.35 9.05
C ALA A 46 -1.29 1.45 8.06
N VAL A 47 -1.02 0.21 8.45
CA VAL A 47 -0.52 -0.85 7.57
C VAL A 47 -1.67 -1.81 7.28
N GLN A 48 -2.11 -1.83 6.03
CA GLN A 48 -3.28 -2.59 5.62
C GLN A 48 -2.99 -4.09 5.49
N ALA A 49 -4.04 -4.93 5.62
CA ALA A 49 -3.90 -6.38 5.55
C ALA A 49 -3.19 -6.84 4.26
N ARG A 50 -3.50 -6.24 3.11
CA ARG A 50 -2.82 -6.58 1.85
C ARG A 50 -1.31 -6.32 1.90
N THR A 51 -0.89 -5.23 2.51
CA THR A 51 0.54 -4.92 2.70
C THR A 51 1.21 -5.96 3.60
N LEU A 52 0.56 -6.36 4.71
CA LEU A 52 1.08 -7.40 5.60
C LEU A 52 1.19 -8.77 4.91
N GLU A 53 0.25 -9.12 4.02
CA GLU A 53 0.34 -10.33 3.20
C GLU A 53 1.57 -10.30 2.30
N LEU A 54 1.80 -9.20 1.59
CA LEU A 54 2.96 -9.01 0.73
C LEU A 54 4.27 -8.94 1.53
N TYR A 55 4.22 -8.45 2.75
CA TYR A 55 5.37 -8.40 3.66
C TYR A 55 5.80 -9.77 4.18
N ARG A 56 4.94 -10.80 4.10
CA ARG A 56 5.40 -12.20 4.34
C ARG A 56 6.53 -12.59 3.39
N GLN A 57 6.53 -12.07 2.17
CA GLN A 57 7.55 -12.33 1.15
C GLN A 57 8.92 -11.68 1.47
N LEU A 58 8.93 -10.68 2.35
CA LEU A 58 10.13 -9.99 2.83
C LEU A 58 10.48 -10.33 4.28
N ASP A 59 9.75 -11.25 4.91
CA ASP A 59 9.88 -11.61 6.33
C ASP A 59 9.69 -10.40 7.27
N LEU A 60 8.86 -9.43 6.84
CA LEU A 60 8.61 -8.17 7.57
C LEU A 60 7.29 -8.18 8.35
N SER A 61 6.30 -8.98 7.94
CA SER A 61 4.95 -8.93 8.50
C SER A 61 4.93 -9.15 10.02
N GLN A 62 5.72 -10.10 10.52
CA GLN A 62 5.78 -10.39 11.95
C GLN A 62 6.40 -9.22 12.73
N ALA A 63 7.46 -8.60 12.23
CA ALA A 63 8.10 -7.47 12.88
C ALA A 63 7.16 -6.25 12.94
N VAL A 64 6.42 -5.96 11.86
CA VAL A 64 5.42 -4.88 11.82
C VAL A 64 4.33 -5.13 12.87
N VAL A 65 3.78 -6.35 12.92
CA VAL A 65 2.69 -6.71 13.85
C VAL A 65 3.16 -6.76 15.31
N GLN A 66 4.42 -7.10 15.58
CA GLN A 66 4.97 -7.13 16.95
C GLN A 66 5.29 -5.74 17.50
N ASN A 67 5.72 -4.82 16.63
CA ASN A 67 6.11 -3.46 17.02
C ASN A 67 4.99 -2.43 16.85
N GLY A 68 3.95 -2.76 16.10
CA GLY A 68 2.78 -1.93 15.90
C GLY A 68 1.73 -2.07 17.00
N HIS A 69 0.56 -1.49 16.76
CA HIS A 69 -0.59 -1.56 17.64
C HIS A 69 -1.82 -2.05 16.90
N ARG A 70 -2.40 -3.18 17.33
CA ARG A 70 -3.65 -3.71 16.76
C ARG A 70 -4.85 -2.97 17.34
N VAL A 71 -5.63 -2.36 16.49
CA VAL A 71 -6.84 -1.66 16.91
C VAL A 71 -8.00 -2.64 17.06
N GLY A 72 -8.51 -2.78 18.28
CA GLY A 72 -9.59 -3.70 18.60
C GLY A 72 -10.97 -3.22 18.13
N ALA A 73 -11.20 -1.91 18.14
CA ALA A 73 -12.46 -1.30 17.71
C ALA A 73 -12.29 0.15 17.28
N ALA A 74 -13.30 0.66 16.54
CA ALA A 74 -13.48 2.08 16.27
C ALA A 74 -14.72 2.60 17.03
N ASN A 75 -14.54 3.68 17.78
CA ASN A 75 -15.58 4.35 18.55
C ASN A 75 -15.96 5.66 17.88
N PHE A 76 -17.24 5.85 17.64
CA PHE A 76 -17.77 7.07 17.04
C PHE A 76 -18.44 7.92 18.10
N TRP A 77 -18.12 9.21 18.09
CA TRP A 77 -18.61 10.21 19.03
C TRP A 77 -19.44 11.26 18.31
N VAL A 78 -20.46 11.75 18.99
CA VAL A 78 -21.28 12.88 18.54
C VAL A 78 -21.60 13.74 19.75
N LYS A 79 -21.26 15.03 19.69
CA LYS A 79 -21.51 16.01 20.78
C LYS A 79 -20.96 15.58 22.14
N GLY A 80 -19.80 14.98 22.15
CA GLY A 80 -19.12 14.57 23.38
C GLY A 80 -19.60 13.26 23.98
N GLU A 81 -20.48 12.52 23.31
CA GLU A 81 -20.99 11.23 23.77
C GLU A 81 -20.65 10.10 22.77
N PRO A 82 -20.18 8.94 23.25
CA PRO A 82 -19.95 7.80 22.39
C PRO A 82 -21.29 7.21 21.92
N VAL A 83 -21.49 7.14 20.60
CA VAL A 83 -22.77 6.67 20.00
C VAL A 83 -22.68 5.26 19.42
N THR A 84 -21.52 4.82 19.01
CA THR A 84 -21.32 3.50 18.39
C THR A 84 -19.89 3.02 18.59
N ARG A 85 -19.75 1.74 18.89
CA ARG A 85 -18.46 1.02 18.88
C ARG A 85 -18.51 -0.10 17.85
N LEU A 86 -17.64 -0.02 16.85
CA LEU A 86 -17.50 -1.00 15.78
C LEU A 86 -16.29 -1.90 16.08
N PRO A 87 -16.51 -3.20 16.39
CA PRO A 87 -15.39 -4.15 16.56
C PRO A 87 -14.62 -4.31 15.24
N LEU A 88 -13.28 -4.21 15.29
CA LEU A 88 -12.39 -4.39 14.15
C LEU A 88 -11.59 -5.67 14.20
N SER A 89 -11.53 -6.35 15.35
CA SER A 89 -10.72 -7.54 15.59
C SER A 89 -11.12 -8.78 14.78
N SER A 90 -12.39 -8.84 14.32
CA SER A 90 -12.93 -9.96 13.54
C SER A 90 -13.55 -9.56 12.21
N ILE A 91 -13.42 -8.30 11.82
CA ILE A 91 -14.10 -7.73 10.65
C ILE A 91 -13.64 -8.37 9.32
N GLY A 92 -12.43 -8.93 9.30
CA GLY A 92 -11.81 -9.62 8.14
C GLY A 92 -11.55 -11.10 8.38
N GLU A 93 -12.19 -11.70 9.38
CA GLU A 93 -12.03 -13.13 9.69
C GLU A 93 -12.44 -13.99 8.49
N GLY A 94 -11.63 -15.02 8.18
CA GLY A 94 -11.83 -15.85 7.00
C GLY A 94 -11.36 -15.24 5.67
N LEU A 95 -10.98 -13.95 5.62
CA LEU A 95 -10.57 -13.26 4.39
C LEU A 95 -9.06 -13.10 4.25
N THR A 96 -8.33 -13.08 5.36
CA THR A 96 -6.90 -12.81 5.43
C THR A 96 -6.34 -13.26 6.77
N PRO A 97 -5.04 -13.62 6.84
CA PRO A 97 -4.40 -13.88 8.13
C PRO A 97 -4.25 -12.61 8.99
N TYR A 98 -4.53 -11.42 8.44
CA TYR A 98 -4.40 -10.12 9.10
C TYR A 98 -5.75 -9.39 9.17
N ALA A 99 -6.73 -10.04 9.82
CA ALA A 99 -8.11 -9.58 9.93
C ALA A 99 -8.31 -8.41 10.92
N PHE A 100 -7.38 -7.45 10.98
CA PHE A 100 -7.36 -6.33 11.91
C PHE A 100 -6.77 -5.07 11.28
N LEU A 101 -6.97 -3.94 11.91
CA LEU A 101 -6.29 -2.68 11.57
C LEU A 101 -4.99 -2.61 12.38
N GLU A 102 -3.86 -2.51 11.69
CA GLU A 102 -2.54 -2.36 12.28
C GLU A 102 -2.09 -0.90 12.20
N ILE A 103 -1.72 -0.32 13.32
CA ILE A 103 -1.14 1.01 13.43
C ILE A 103 0.36 0.87 13.67
N TYR A 104 1.13 1.26 12.67
CA TYR A 104 2.59 1.31 12.74
C TYR A 104 3.09 2.58 12.06
N PRO A 105 3.54 3.59 12.84
CA PRO A 105 3.94 4.88 12.32
C PRO A 105 4.99 4.77 11.22
N GLN A 106 4.86 5.59 10.18
CA GLN A 106 5.72 5.51 8.99
C GLN A 106 7.20 5.70 9.33
N ASP A 107 7.55 6.53 10.30
CA ASP A 107 8.94 6.76 10.72
C ASP A 107 9.57 5.50 11.37
N GLU A 108 8.80 4.75 12.14
CA GLU A 108 9.20 3.44 12.67
C GLU A 108 9.27 2.39 11.56
N HIS A 109 8.33 2.46 10.63
CA HIS A 109 8.29 1.60 9.46
C HIS A 109 9.50 1.84 8.54
N GLU A 110 9.86 3.10 8.25
CA GLU A 110 11.06 3.42 7.47
C GLU A 110 12.34 2.90 8.13
N ARG A 111 12.46 3.01 9.46
CA ARG A 111 13.60 2.44 10.19
C ARG A 111 13.72 0.94 10.00
N LEU A 112 12.63 0.20 10.17
CA LEU A 112 12.60 -1.25 9.93
C LEU A 112 13.01 -1.61 8.51
N LEU A 113 12.51 -0.89 7.50
CA LEU A 113 12.84 -1.13 6.09
C LEU A 113 14.31 -0.82 5.80
N ILE A 114 14.88 0.23 6.38
CA ILE A 114 16.30 0.59 6.24
C ILE A 114 17.19 -0.50 6.87
N GLU A 115 16.89 -0.94 8.09
CA GLU A 115 17.62 -2.02 8.75
C GLU A 115 17.64 -3.31 7.89
N ARG A 116 16.51 -3.64 7.27
CA ARG A 116 16.42 -4.79 6.37
C ARG A 116 17.22 -4.58 5.09
N LEU A 117 17.23 -3.38 4.54
CA LEU A 117 17.99 -3.05 3.33
C LEU A 117 19.50 -3.10 3.61
N GLU A 118 19.94 -2.64 4.76
CA GLU A 118 21.35 -2.74 5.21
C GLU A 118 21.82 -4.20 5.36
N ALA A 119 20.93 -5.13 5.72
CA ALA A 119 21.23 -6.55 5.75
C ALA A 119 21.57 -7.14 4.36
N PHE A 120 21.11 -6.51 3.28
CA PHE A 120 21.54 -6.80 1.90
C PHE A 120 22.80 -6.04 1.48
N GLY A 121 23.44 -5.30 2.40
CA GLY A 121 24.63 -4.48 2.13
C GLY A 121 24.33 -3.17 1.38
N ILE A 122 23.07 -2.76 1.29
CA ILE A 122 22.64 -1.57 0.57
C ILE A 122 22.34 -0.45 1.58
N ARG A 123 22.92 0.71 1.35
CA ARG A 123 22.67 1.90 2.17
C ARG A 123 21.99 2.98 1.35
N VAL A 124 21.08 3.69 2.00
CA VAL A 124 20.47 4.91 1.42
C VAL A 124 21.52 6.02 1.39
N GLU A 125 21.81 6.54 0.20
CA GLU A 125 22.68 7.70 0.02
C GLU A 125 21.89 8.97 0.36
N ARG A 126 22.07 9.45 1.59
CA ARG A 126 21.40 10.65 2.12
C ARG A 126 22.07 11.93 1.63
N THR A 127 21.33 13.05 1.69
CA THR A 127 21.77 14.37 1.22
C THR A 127 22.25 14.32 -0.25
N THR A 128 21.69 13.38 -1.01
CA THR A 128 21.99 13.19 -2.43
C THR A 128 20.74 13.47 -3.24
N GLU A 129 20.79 14.44 -4.12
CA GLU A 129 19.63 14.95 -4.85
C GLU A 129 19.74 14.72 -6.35
N LEU A 130 18.67 14.27 -6.99
CA LEU A 130 18.56 14.23 -8.44
C LEU A 130 18.33 15.66 -8.96
N GLU A 131 19.19 16.15 -9.85
CA GLU A 131 18.97 17.43 -10.55
C GLU A 131 18.21 17.28 -11.86
N GLY A 132 18.37 16.14 -12.52
CA GLY A 132 17.71 15.80 -13.77
C GLY A 132 18.31 14.56 -14.38
N PHE A 133 17.69 14.06 -15.43
CA PHE A 133 18.16 12.89 -16.17
C PHE A 133 17.72 12.94 -17.62
N GLU A 134 18.39 12.15 -18.43
CA GLU A 134 18.09 11.96 -19.85
C GLU A 134 18.15 10.46 -20.18
N GLU A 135 17.22 9.99 -21.01
CA GLU A 135 17.29 8.65 -21.58
C GLU A 135 18.22 8.67 -22.77
N THR A 136 19.27 7.83 -22.74
CA THR A 136 20.31 7.79 -23.77
C THR A 136 20.61 6.34 -24.14
N GLY A 137 20.35 5.97 -25.39
CA GLY A 137 20.64 4.61 -25.89
C GLY A 137 19.97 3.54 -25.05
N ASP A 138 20.76 2.71 -24.35
CA ASP A 138 20.27 1.55 -23.58
C ASP A 138 20.04 1.86 -22.09
N GLY A 139 20.01 3.12 -21.67
CA GLY A 139 19.89 3.47 -20.27
C GLY A 139 19.51 4.93 -20.00
N ILE A 140 19.70 5.32 -18.77
CA ILE A 140 19.48 6.66 -18.26
C ILE A 140 20.78 7.23 -17.74
N THR A 141 21.07 8.47 -18.09
CA THR A 141 22.13 9.28 -17.52
C THR A 141 21.53 10.31 -16.58
N ALA A 142 21.76 10.16 -15.28
CA ALA A 142 21.25 11.03 -14.23
C ALA A 142 22.36 11.95 -13.69
N ARG A 143 22.00 13.20 -13.38
CA ARG A 143 22.88 14.16 -12.68
C ARG A 143 22.47 14.21 -11.23
N LEU A 144 23.40 13.86 -10.35
CA LEU A 144 23.22 13.81 -8.91
C LEU A 144 24.06 14.87 -8.24
N ARG A 145 23.47 15.63 -7.32
CA ARG A 145 24.20 16.53 -6.41
C ARG A 145 24.52 15.76 -5.14
N LEU A 146 25.82 15.62 -4.84
CA LEU A 146 26.34 14.94 -3.67
C LEU A 146 26.32 15.85 -2.42
N PRO A 147 26.53 15.27 -1.20
CA PRO A 147 26.52 16.02 0.05
C PRO A 147 27.54 17.16 0.12
N ASP A 148 28.67 17.04 -0.60
CA ASP A 148 29.73 18.05 -0.70
C ASP A 148 29.46 19.13 -1.77
N GLY A 149 28.30 19.05 -2.46
CA GLY A 149 27.87 19.93 -3.52
C GLY A 149 28.44 19.59 -4.91
N GLN A 150 29.25 18.54 -5.02
CA GLN A 150 29.78 18.07 -6.32
C GLN A 150 28.66 17.42 -7.14
N LEU A 151 28.81 17.50 -8.47
CA LEU A 151 27.92 16.85 -9.41
C LEU A 151 28.52 15.50 -9.85
N GLU A 152 27.73 14.44 -9.68
CA GLU A 152 28.05 13.11 -10.17
C GLU A 152 27.16 12.76 -11.37
N ILE A 153 27.75 12.16 -12.40
CA ILE A 153 27.02 11.55 -13.51
C ILE A 153 26.85 10.05 -13.20
N CYS A 154 25.61 9.64 -13.03
CA CYS A 154 25.21 8.25 -12.76
C CYS A 154 24.58 7.64 -14.00
N GLN A 155 25.03 6.44 -14.38
CA GLN A 155 24.42 5.65 -15.46
C GLN A 155 23.67 4.46 -14.88
N THR A 156 22.42 4.26 -15.33
CA THR A 156 21.56 3.16 -14.89
C THR A 156 20.69 2.64 -16.03
N CYS A 157 20.20 1.40 -15.93
CA CYS A 157 19.28 0.87 -16.93
C CYS A 157 17.86 1.46 -16.81
N TYR A 158 17.40 1.65 -15.57
CA TYR A 158 16.06 2.20 -15.25
C TYR A 158 16.11 3.19 -14.09
N LEU A 159 15.14 4.09 -14.03
CA LEU A 159 14.97 5.06 -12.95
C LEU A 159 13.56 4.96 -12.35
N ALA A 160 13.47 4.91 -11.02
CA ALA A 160 12.22 4.87 -10.28
C ALA A 160 12.07 6.12 -9.41
N GLY A 161 11.10 6.98 -9.74
CA GLY A 161 10.74 8.17 -8.97
C GLY A 161 9.80 7.81 -7.82
N CYS A 162 10.36 7.71 -6.62
CA CYS A 162 9.67 7.54 -5.34
C CYS A 162 9.82 8.80 -4.46
N ASP A 163 10.00 9.96 -5.08
CA ASP A 163 10.44 11.23 -4.51
C ASP A 163 9.28 12.14 -4.05
N GLY A 164 8.10 11.53 -3.84
CA GLY A 164 6.96 12.13 -3.19
C GLY A 164 6.18 13.14 -4.03
N ALA A 165 5.22 13.81 -3.42
CA ALA A 165 4.27 14.69 -4.10
C ALA A 165 4.91 15.83 -4.90
N ARG A 166 6.11 16.27 -4.53
CA ARG A 166 6.87 17.32 -5.23
C ARG A 166 7.89 16.77 -6.24
N SER A 167 7.71 15.54 -6.69
CA SER A 167 8.61 14.76 -7.52
C SER A 167 9.34 15.58 -8.60
N ILE A 168 10.69 15.51 -8.58
CA ILE A 168 11.53 16.04 -9.65
C ILE A 168 11.51 15.10 -10.86
N VAL A 169 11.37 13.78 -10.63
CA VAL A 169 11.26 12.79 -11.71
C VAL A 169 10.03 13.09 -12.57
N ARG A 170 8.85 13.28 -11.94
CA ARG A 170 7.62 13.64 -12.66
C ARG A 170 7.78 14.94 -13.45
N LYS A 171 8.41 15.97 -12.87
CA LYS A 171 8.66 17.26 -13.53
C LYS A 171 9.61 17.11 -14.71
N THR A 172 10.66 16.31 -14.59
CA THR A 172 11.62 16.07 -15.68
C THR A 172 10.97 15.32 -16.83
N LEU A 173 10.01 14.41 -16.54
CA LEU A 173 9.24 13.72 -17.55
C LEU A 173 8.16 14.59 -18.22
N ASP A 174 7.94 15.80 -17.72
CA ASP A 174 6.89 16.72 -18.18
C ASP A 174 5.49 16.09 -18.23
N THR A 175 5.21 15.14 -17.31
CA THR A 175 3.91 14.50 -17.20
C THR A 175 2.99 15.31 -16.30
N GLY A 176 1.74 15.50 -16.74
CA GLY A 176 0.73 16.24 -15.99
C GLY A 176 0.41 15.58 -14.64
N PHE A 177 -0.11 16.40 -13.72
CA PHE A 177 -0.57 15.93 -12.41
C PHE A 177 -1.94 16.52 -12.09
N PRO A 178 -2.97 16.18 -12.91
CA PRO A 178 -4.31 16.72 -12.75
C PRO A 178 -4.96 16.29 -11.45
N GLY A 179 -5.88 17.14 -10.95
CA GLY A 179 -6.61 16.97 -9.72
C GLY A 179 -6.80 18.29 -8.99
N GLY A 180 -7.06 18.22 -7.69
CA GLY A 180 -7.35 19.37 -6.87
C GLY A 180 -6.65 19.36 -5.50
N THR A 181 -6.98 20.40 -4.74
CA THR A 181 -6.57 20.57 -3.35
C THR A 181 -7.81 20.93 -2.55
N TYR A 182 -8.04 20.25 -1.46
CA TYR A 182 -9.15 20.59 -0.55
C TYR A 182 -8.89 21.92 0.16
N GLN A 183 -9.93 22.64 0.47
CA GLN A 183 -9.84 23.93 1.17
C GLN A 183 -9.44 23.72 2.63
N GLN A 184 -9.94 22.66 3.25
CA GLN A 184 -9.67 22.35 4.65
C GLN A 184 -8.19 22.07 4.90
N ILE A 185 -7.68 22.61 6.00
CA ILE A 185 -6.37 22.30 6.53
C ILE A 185 -6.53 21.21 7.58
N PHE A 186 -5.67 20.22 7.51
CA PHE A 186 -5.57 19.18 8.52
C PHE A 186 -4.36 19.41 9.40
N TYR A 187 -4.48 18.99 10.65
CA TYR A 187 -3.33 18.85 11.54
C TYR A 187 -3.12 17.40 11.95
N VAL A 188 -1.89 17.08 12.27
CA VAL A 188 -1.48 15.85 12.94
C VAL A 188 -0.69 16.24 14.17
N ALA A 189 -1.01 15.63 15.30
CA ALA A 189 -0.26 15.81 16.55
C ALA A 189 0.01 14.45 17.21
N ASP A 190 1.26 14.16 17.52
CA ASP A 190 1.63 13.04 18.37
C ASP A 190 1.70 13.53 19.80
N VAL A 191 0.93 12.89 20.66
CA VAL A 191 0.75 13.34 22.04
C VAL A 191 0.95 12.20 23.03
N GLN A 192 1.35 12.57 24.24
CA GLN A 192 1.15 11.81 25.45
C GLN A 192 -0.04 12.41 26.17
N GLY A 193 -0.97 11.58 26.64
CA GLY A 193 -2.19 12.08 27.26
C GLY A 193 -3.02 10.99 27.90
N SER A 194 -4.19 11.40 28.37
CA SER A 194 -5.12 10.54 29.10
C SER A 194 -6.57 10.88 28.76
N GLY A 195 -7.49 10.06 29.20
CA GLY A 195 -8.93 10.22 28.99
C GLY A 195 -9.58 9.00 28.32
N PRO A 196 -10.91 9.03 28.15
CA PRO A 196 -11.66 7.90 27.60
C PRO A 196 -11.22 7.47 26.18
N ALA A 197 -10.68 8.41 25.40
CA ALA A 197 -10.17 8.13 24.04
C ALA A 197 -8.75 7.55 24.01
N PHE A 198 -8.11 7.31 25.18
CA PHE A 198 -6.78 6.70 25.30
C PHE A 198 -6.87 5.24 25.80
N ASN A 199 -7.90 4.52 25.37
CA ASN A 199 -8.14 3.13 25.77
C ASN A 199 -7.51 2.09 24.82
N GLY A 200 -6.66 2.50 23.87
CA GLY A 200 -6.05 1.62 22.88
C GLY A 200 -6.93 1.31 21.66
N GLU A 201 -8.08 1.99 21.52
CA GLU A 201 -8.98 1.88 20.37
C GLU A 201 -8.96 3.16 19.53
N LEU A 202 -9.43 3.07 18.29
CA LEU A 202 -9.63 4.26 17.44
C LEU A 202 -10.88 5.02 17.89
N HIS A 203 -10.78 6.34 18.03
CA HIS A 203 -11.92 7.21 18.31
C HIS A 203 -12.05 8.25 17.21
N VAL A 204 -13.29 8.50 16.76
CA VAL A 204 -13.61 9.46 15.71
C VAL A 204 -14.77 10.33 16.16
N ASP A 205 -14.56 11.63 16.27
CA ASP A 205 -15.63 12.62 16.49
C ASP A 205 -16.25 13.05 15.16
N LEU A 206 -17.57 12.96 15.08
CA LEU A 206 -18.37 13.32 13.91
C LEU A 206 -19.11 14.65 14.09
N ASP A 207 -18.66 15.51 15.00
CA ASP A 207 -19.39 16.77 15.30
C ASP A 207 -19.38 17.77 14.14
N GLU A 208 -20.29 18.76 14.22
CA GLU A 208 -20.66 19.66 13.12
C GLU A 208 -19.53 20.56 12.60
N ALA A 209 -18.52 20.83 13.43
CA ALA A 209 -17.56 21.89 13.12
C ALA A 209 -16.10 21.44 13.03
N ASP A 210 -15.71 20.39 13.73
CA ASP A 210 -14.31 20.02 13.88
C ASP A 210 -14.19 18.49 13.84
N PHE A 211 -13.62 17.95 12.78
CA PHE A 211 -13.27 16.54 12.72
C PHE A 211 -12.07 16.26 13.63
N LEU A 212 -12.14 15.21 14.44
CA LEU A 212 -11.02 14.69 15.21
C LEU A 212 -11.03 13.16 15.20
N ALA A 213 -9.92 12.57 14.87
CA ALA A 213 -9.64 11.15 15.06
C ALA A 213 -8.45 10.98 16.01
N VAL A 214 -8.59 10.07 16.99
CA VAL A 214 -7.55 9.70 17.95
C VAL A 214 -7.12 8.28 17.63
N PHE A 215 -5.93 8.12 17.09
CA PHE A 215 -5.34 6.82 16.77
C PHE A 215 -4.41 6.41 17.91
N PRO A 216 -4.59 5.22 18.49
CA PRO A 216 -3.66 4.71 19.48
C PRO A 216 -2.29 4.44 18.84
N LEU A 217 -1.22 4.76 19.55
CA LEU A 217 0.14 4.38 19.18
C LEU A 217 0.66 3.33 20.18
N ALA A 218 1.68 2.57 19.78
CA ALA A 218 2.34 1.64 20.68
C ALA A 218 2.92 2.38 21.89
N GLY A 219 2.68 1.86 23.10
CA GLY A 219 3.04 2.49 24.39
C GLY A 219 1.85 3.11 25.11
N GLU A 220 1.90 3.12 26.44
CA GLU A 220 0.83 3.63 27.30
C GLU A 220 0.66 5.15 27.13
N GLY A 221 -0.58 5.61 27.02
CA GLY A 221 -0.95 7.03 26.93
C GLY A 221 -0.47 7.73 25.66
N ARG A 222 0.00 7.02 24.62
CA ARG A 222 0.44 7.59 23.35
C ARG A 222 -0.65 7.53 22.32
N ALA A 223 -0.91 8.65 21.66
CA ALA A 223 -1.86 8.72 20.55
C ALA A 223 -1.43 9.72 19.49
N ARG A 224 -1.95 9.52 18.26
CA ARG A 224 -1.91 10.49 17.16
C ARG A 224 -3.29 11.09 16.98
N LEU A 225 -3.36 12.39 17.12
CA LEU A 225 -4.53 13.19 16.82
C LEU A 225 -4.49 13.62 15.35
N ILE A 226 -5.56 13.40 14.61
CA ILE A 226 -5.74 13.92 13.25
C ILE A 226 -7.04 14.70 13.24
N GLY A 227 -6.95 15.99 12.95
CA GLY A 227 -8.12 16.85 12.96
C GLY A 227 -8.09 17.93 11.89
N THR A 228 -9.19 18.69 11.77
CA THR A 228 -9.31 19.81 10.86
C THR A 228 -9.09 21.14 11.58
N VAL A 229 -8.58 22.13 10.83
CA VAL A 229 -8.44 23.52 11.27
C VAL A 229 -9.51 24.33 10.57
N ARG A 230 -10.20 25.22 11.30
CA ARG A 230 -11.25 26.08 10.75
C ARG A 230 -10.71 27.07 9.72
N ASP A 231 -11.54 27.37 8.71
CA ASP A 231 -11.22 28.22 7.56
C ASP A 231 -10.69 29.63 7.91
N GLU A 232 -11.17 30.21 9.01
CA GLU A 232 -10.74 31.54 9.48
C GLU A 232 -9.23 31.65 9.74
N ARG A 233 -8.53 30.50 9.91
CA ARG A 233 -7.10 30.40 10.16
C ARG A 233 -6.31 29.80 8.98
N ALA A 234 -7.01 29.44 7.90
CA ALA A 234 -6.44 28.73 6.75
C ALA A 234 -5.32 29.50 6.02
N GLU A 235 -5.34 30.84 6.05
CA GLU A 235 -4.30 31.68 5.46
C GLU A 235 -2.95 31.59 6.19
N ARG A 236 -2.94 31.09 7.43
CA ARG A 236 -1.75 30.98 8.29
C ARG A 236 -1.29 29.54 8.52
N ALA A 237 -1.67 28.61 7.65
CA ALA A 237 -1.43 27.17 7.83
C ALA A 237 0.00 26.80 8.27
N GLU A 238 1.01 27.45 7.70
CA GLU A 238 2.42 27.15 7.98
C GLU A 238 2.91 27.69 9.34
N THR A 239 2.16 28.58 9.97
CA THR A 239 2.53 29.21 11.25
C THR A 239 1.66 28.78 12.42
N LEU A 240 0.67 27.91 12.18
CA LEU A 240 -0.21 27.40 13.22
C LEU A 240 0.55 26.53 14.22
N ARG A 241 0.23 26.69 15.49
CA ARG A 241 0.67 25.84 16.59
C ARG A 241 -0.50 24.99 17.10
N PHE A 242 -0.20 24.00 17.91
CA PHE A 242 -1.22 23.12 18.48
C PHE A 242 -2.25 23.90 19.33
N GLU A 243 -1.82 24.97 20.03
CA GLU A 243 -2.69 25.83 20.82
C GLU A 243 -3.67 26.65 19.95
N ASP A 244 -3.39 26.77 18.65
CA ASP A 244 -4.24 27.47 17.69
C ASP A 244 -5.36 26.58 17.12
N VAL A 245 -5.29 25.25 17.30
CA VAL A 245 -6.34 24.35 16.82
C VAL A 245 -7.53 24.40 17.77
N SER A 246 -8.72 24.04 17.28
CA SER A 246 -9.92 24.04 18.07
C SER A 246 -9.82 23.06 19.25
N SER A 247 -9.98 23.56 20.47
CA SER A 247 -10.03 22.70 21.66
C SER A 247 -11.35 21.94 21.77
N ARG A 248 -12.38 22.35 21.04
CA ARG A 248 -13.75 21.83 21.19
C ARG A 248 -13.86 20.33 20.97
N ALA A 249 -13.32 19.79 19.86
CA ALA A 249 -13.36 18.36 19.61
C ALA A 249 -12.49 17.57 20.62
N ILE A 250 -11.36 18.15 21.03
CA ILE A 250 -10.48 17.60 22.08
C ILE A 250 -11.24 17.52 23.41
N GLU A 251 -11.93 18.59 23.80
CA GLU A 251 -12.75 18.67 25.03
C GLU A 251 -13.96 17.73 24.95
N HIS A 252 -14.66 17.65 23.81
CA HIS A 252 -15.78 16.74 23.61
C HIS A 252 -15.37 15.29 23.82
N MET A 253 -14.23 14.88 23.31
CA MET A 253 -13.71 13.52 23.52
C MET A 253 -13.05 13.34 24.87
N LYS A 254 -13.07 14.37 25.74
CA LYS A 254 -12.48 14.37 27.08
C LYS A 254 -10.99 13.98 27.06
N VAL A 255 -10.28 14.41 26.00
CA VAL A 255 -8.84 14.19 25.82
C VAL A 255 -8.05 15.20 26.64
N GLN A 256 -7.15 14.73 27.49
CA GLN A 256 -6.21 15.54 28.22
C GLN A 256 -4.82 15.35 27.62
N VAL A 257 -4.31 16.36 26.93
CA VAL A 257 -2.95 16.34 26.35
C VAL A 257 -1.98 16.78 27.44
N GLU A 258 -1.10 15.87 27.84
CA GLU A 258 -0.08 16.11 28.88
C GLU A 258 1.23 16.59 28.26
N GLN A 259 1.58 16.04 27.08
CA GLN A 259 2.78 16.41 26.34
C GLN A 259 2.51 16.34 24.83
N LEU A 260 2.93 17.38 24.11
CA LEU A 260 2.98 17.42 22.66
C LEU A 260 4.38 16.98 22.21
N ASN A 261 4.45 15.86 21.49
CA ASN A 261 5.70 15.33 20.96
C ASN A 261 6.02 15.86 19.57
N TRP A 262 4.97 16.03 18.76
CA TRP A 262 5.08 16.54 17.40
C TRP A 262 3.76 17.16 16.93
N PHE A 263 3.87 18.17 16.05
CA PHE A 263 2.72 18.83 15.42
C PHE A 263 3.07 19.25 14.02
N SER A 264 2.13 19.07 13.10
CA SER A 264 2.24 19.56 11.71
C SER A 264 0.86 19.81 11.11
N THR A 265 0.79 20.80 10.25
CA THR A 265 -0.38 21.06 9.43
C THR A 265 -0.12 20.70 7.97
N TYR A 266 -1.17 20.38 7.22
CA TYR A 266 -1.06 20.08 5.81
C TYR A 266 -2.37 20.29 5.07
N ARG A 267 -2.25 20.55 3.76
CA ARG A 267 -3.37 20.52 2.83
C ARG A 267 -3.45 19.16 2.15
N VAL A 268 -4.65 18.67 2.04
CA VAL A 268 -4.92 17.39 1.36
C VAL A 268 -5.08 17.65 -0.13
N HIS A 269 -4.40 16.86 -0.93
CA HIS A 269 -4.47 16.87 -2.39
C HIS A 269 -5.09 15.57 -2.91
N HIS A 270 -5.75 15.65 -4.06
CA HIS A 270 -6.20 14.50 -4.83
C HIS A 270 -5.73 14.68 -6.29
N ARG A 271 -4.71 13.97 -6.67
CA ARG A 271 -4.06 14.08 -7.98
C ARG A 271 -3.56 12.73 -8.45
N VAL A 272 -3.61 12.49 -9.75
CA VAL A 272 -3.01 11.30 -10.39
C VAL A 272 -2.22 11.78 -11.60
N ALA A 273 -0.98 11.32 -11.77
CA ALA A 273 -0.17 11.63 -12.93
C ALA A 273 -0.83 11.07 -14.21
N ASP A 274 -0.66 11.77 -15.32
CA ASP A 274 -1.22 11.33 -16.60
C ASP A 274 -0.59 10.02 -17.04
N HIS A 275 0.72 9.85 -16.78
CA HIS A 275 1.48 8.63 -17.05
C HIS A 275 2.29 8.20 -15.82
N PHE A 276 2.40 6.89 -15.61
CA PHE A 276 3.25 6.29 -14.57
C PHE A 276 4.58 5.77 -15.12
N ARG A 277 4.70 5.75 -16.45
CA ARG A 277 5.91 5.35 -17.15
C ARG A 277 6.16 6.22 -18.38
N THR A 278 7.40 6.61 -18.57
CA THR A 278 7.90 7.20 -19.83
C THR A 278 9.26 6.56 -20.12
N GLY A 279 9.33 5.78 -21.19
CA GLY A 279 10.54 5.06 -21.55
C GLY A 279 11.04 4.14 -20.43
N ARG A 280 12.21 4.46 -19.90
CA ARG A 280 12.89 3.71 -18.82
C ARG A 280 12.70 4.32 -17.43
N ALA A 281 11.92 5.40 -17.31
CA ALA A 281 11.61 6.05 -16.04
C ALA A 281 10.17 5.76 -15.59
N PHE A 282 10.01 5.51 -14.28
CA PHE A 282 8.74 5.14 -13.63
C PHE A 282 8.42 6.09 -12.48
N LEU A 283 7.13 6.32 -12.24
CA LEU A 283 6.62 7.05 -11.08
C LEU A 283 5.87 6.08 -10.15
N LEU A 284 6.12 6.19 -8.84
CA LEU A 284 5.54 5.32 -7.81
C LEU A 284 5.12 6.15 -6.58
N GLY A 285 4.07 5.69 -5.90
CA GLY A 285 3.56 6.32 -4.70
C GLY A 285 3.18 7.79 -4.92
N ASP A 286 3.50 8.66 -3.98
CA ASP A 286 3.12 10.08 -4.04
C ASP A 286 3.71 10.83 -5.25
N ALA A 287 4.75 10.31 -5.90
CA ALA A 287 5.25 10.86 -7.15
C ALA A 287 4.26 10.65 -8.31
N ALA A 288 3.49 9.56 -8.27
CA ALA A 288 2.49 9.19 -9.26
C ALA A 288 1.06 9.60 -8.86
N HIS A 289 0.69 9.50 -7.58
CA HIS A 289 -0.66 9.78 -7.11
C HIS A 289 -0.67 10.23 -5.66
N VAL A 290 -1.50 11.21 -5.35
CA VAL A 290 -1.80 11.66 -3.99
C VAL A 290 -3.30 11.70 -3.78
N HIS A 291 -3.77 11.32 -2.61
CA HIS A 291 -5.19 11.29 -2.26
C HIS A 291 -5.41 11.65 -0.80
N SER A 292 -6.68 11.78 -0.40
CA SER A 292 -7.03 12.09 0.99
C SER A 292 -6.55 10.98 1.95
N PRO A 293 -6.26 11.31 3.22
CA PRO A 293 -5.83 10.32 4.21
C PRO A 293 -6.95 9.37 4.64
N ALA A 294 -8.17 9.52 4.11
CA ALA A 294 -9.31 8.68 4.43
C ALA A 294 -8.98 7.19 4.20
N GLY A 295 -9.07 6.40 5.27
CA GLY A 295 -8.78 4.98 5.25
C GLY A 295 -7.29 4.61 5.32
N GLY A 296 -6.35 5.55 5.45
CA GLY A 296 -4.91 5.25 5.62
C GLY A 296 -4.28 4.46 4.46
N GLN A 297 -4.67 4.75 3.21
CA GLN A 297 -4.34 3.89 2.07
C GLN A 297 -3.09 4.34 1.28
N GLY A 298 -2.63 5.60 1.40
CA GLY A 298 -1.58 6.18 0.56
C GLY A 298 -0.26 5.41 0.57
N MET A 299 0.31 5.22 1.74
CA MET A 299 1.55 4.46 1.93
C MET A 299 1.42 3.03 1.36
N ASN A 300 0.31 2.36 1.67
CA ASN A 300 0.05 0.99 1.22
C ASN A 300 -0.07 0.88 -0.31
N THR A 301 -0.65 1.89 -0.95
CA THR A 301 -0.76 1.96 -2.41
C THR A 301 0.61 2.12 -3.07
N GLY A 302 1.46 3.02 -2.54
CA GLY A 302 2.82 3.18 -3.02
C GLY A 302 3.69 1.92 -2.82
N ILE A 303 3.50 1.20 -1.71
CA ILE A 303 4.12 -0.12 -1.48
C ILE A 303 3.64 -1.12 -2.54
N GLY A 304 2.35 -1.13 -2.86
CA GLY A 304 1.79 -1.96 -3.92
C GLY A 304 2.36 -1.62 -5.31
N ASP A 305 2.61 -0.33 -5.61
CA ASP A 305 3.28 0.07 -6.86
C ASP A 305 4.70 -0.49 -6.92
N ALA A 306 5.45 -0.37 -5.82
CA ALA A 306 6.82 -0.86 -5.72
C ALA A 306 6.91 -2.38 -5.98
N ILE A 307 6.04 -3.15 -5.35
CA ILE A 307 6.00 -4.61 -5.50
C ILE A 307 5.58 -5.02 -6.92
N ASN A 308 4.57 -4.35 -7.49
CA ASN A 308 4.12 -4.61 -8.86
C ASN A 308 5.23 -4.35 -9.89
N LEU A 309 6.01 -3.27 -9.71
CA LEU A 309 7.11 -2.94 -10.62
C LEU A 309 8.34 -3.81 -10.40
N ALA A 310 8.67 -4.15 -9.15
CA ALA A 310 9.93 -4.82 -8.80
C ALA A 310 10.15 -6.14 -9.54
N TRP A 311 9.18 -7.04 -9.50
CA TRP A 311 9.30 -8.34 -10.16
C TRP A 311 9.38 -8.22 -11.69
N LYS A 312 8.69 -7.24 -12.27
CA LYS A 312 8.72 -6.97 -13.71
C LYS A 312 10.09 -6.44 -14.14
N LEU A 313 10.66 -5.50 -13.38
CA LEU A 313 12.03 -5.01 -13.63
C LEU A 313 13.06 -6.13 -13.49
N ALA A 314 12.97 -6.93 -12.44
CA ALA A 314 13.87 -8.06 -12.23
C ALA A 314 13.78 -9.08 -13.38
N ALA A 315 12.58 -9.42 -13.81
CA ALA A 315 12.36 -10.34 -14.94
C ALA A 315 12.98 -9.83 -16.24
N VAL A 316 12.83 -8.53 -16.54
CA VAL A 316 13.41 -7.93 -17.75
C VAL A 316 14.94 -7.82 -17.65
N LEU A 317 15.46 -7.38 -16.51
CA LEU A 317 16.91 -7.19 -16.30
C LEU A 317 17.70 -8.50 -16.33
N SER A 318 17.10 -9.59 -15.85
CA SER A 318 17.70 -10.93 -15.90
C SER A 318 17.54 -11.62 -17.27
N GLY A 319 16.83 -11.01 -18.23
CA GLY A 319 16.51 -11.60 -19.53
C GLY A 319 15.40 -12.66 -19.49
N GLY A 320 14.71 -12.79 -18.36
CA GLY A 320 13.57 -13.70 -18.19
C GLY A 320 12.27 -13.17 -18.75
N ALA A 321 12.22 -11.90 -19.16
CA ALA A 321 11.09 -11.36 -19.88
C ALA A 321 11.52 -10.31 -20.90
N GLN A 322 10.69 -10.12 -21.92
CA GLN A 322 10.86 -9.03 -22.87
C GLN A 322 10.48 -7.69 -22.21
N ALA A 323 11.08 -6.59 -22.69
CA ALA A 323 10.85 -5.24 -22.15
C ALA A 323 9.36 -4.80 -22.17
N GLY A 324 8.55 -5.38 -23.07
CA GLY A 324 7.10 -5.16 -23.14
C GLY A 324 6.35 -5.59 -21.87
N LEU A 325 6.92 -6.44 -21.02
CA LEU A 325 6.33 -6.74 -19.70
C LEU A 325 6.17 -5.47 -18.85
N LEU A 326 7.08 -4.53 -18.96
CA LEU A 326 7.04 -3.27 -18.23
C LEU A 326 5.89 -2.35 -18.66
N ASP A 327 5.33 -2.54 -19.88
CA ASP A 327 4.17 -1.78 -20.35
C ASP A 327 2.90 -2.11 -19.56
N THR A 328 2.89 -3.22 -18.84
CA THR A 328 1.76 -3.64 -17.99
C THR A 328 1.72 -2.93 -16.63
N TYR A 329 2.77 -2.22 -16.23
CA TYR A 329 2.82 -1.49 -14.96
C TYR A 329 1.78 -0.36 -14.91
N GLU A 330 1.83 0.52 -15.88
CA GLU A 330 0.96 1.70 -15.91
C GLU A 330 -0.53 1.33 -15.91
N PRO A 331 -1.07 0.50 -16.82
CA PRO A 331 -2.50 0.18 -16.81
C PRO A 331 -2.97 -0.48 -15.51
N GLU A 332 -2.16 -1.36 -14.91
CA GLU A 332 -2.51 -2.00 -13.64
C GLU A 332 -2.56 -1.00 -12.47
N ARG A 333 -1.63 -0.04 -12.40
CA ARG A 333 -1.49 0.85 -11.25
C ARG A 333 -2.27 2.15 -11.39
N ILE A 334 -2.34 2.75 -12.57
CA ILE A 334 -3.07 4.00 -12.80
C ILE A 334 -4.59 3.80 -12.66
N ALA A 335 -5.13 2.67 -13.13
CA ALA A 335 -6.55 2.35 -12.97
C ALA A 335 -6.93 2.24 -11.49
N PHE A 336 -6.10 1.56 -10.70
CA PHE A 336 -6.29 1.48 -9.26
C PHE A 336 -6.18 2.85 -8.57
N ALA A 337 -5.14 3.63 -8.89
CA ALA A 337 -4.95 4.96 -8.31
C ALA A 337 -6.15 5.88 -8.59
N ARG A 338 -6.68 5.88 -9.83
CA ARG A 338 -7.88 6.64 -10.20
C ARG A 338 -9.13 6.19 -9.43
N LYS A 339 -9.34 4.87 -9.29
CA LYS A 339 -10.45 4.30 -8.51
C LYS A 339 -10.33 4.68 -7.03
N LEU A 340 -9.12 4.60 -6.47
CA LEU A 340 -8.83 4.96 -5.09
C LEU A 340 -9.11 6.45 -4.82
N VAL A 341 -8.54 7.34 -5.65
CA VAL A 341 -8.78 8.79 -5.54
C VAL A 341 -10.28 9.08 -5.59
N ALA A 342 -11.01 8.54 -6.56
CA ALA A 342 -12.45 8.78 -6.69
C ALA A 342 -13.26 8.26 -5.49
N THR A 343 -12.83 7.15 -4.86
CA THR A 343 -13.52 6.55 -3.71
C THR A 343 -13.22 7.32 -2.42
N THR A 344 -11.95 7.62 -2.18
CA THR A 344 -11.52 8.38 -1.00
C THR A 344 -12.05 9.80 -1.04
N ASP A 345 -12.15 10.41 -2.22
CA ASP A 345 -12.72 11.74 -2.43
C ASP A 345 -14.20 11.80 -2.02
N ARG A 346 -15.00 10.81 -2.39
CA ARG A 346 -16.40 10.71 -1.99
C ARG A 346 -16.57 10.60 -0.47
N VAL A 347 -15.81 9.71 0.16
CA VAL A 347 -15.85 9.53 1.63
C VAL A 347 -15.40 10.81 2.33
N PHE A 348 -14.31 11.38 1.87
CA PHE A 348 -13.74 12.60 2.42
C PHE A 348 -14.71 13.79 2.29
N SER A 349 -15.27 13.99 1.10
CA SER A 349 -16.27 15.04 0.87
C SER A 349 -17.51 14.88 1.74
N PHE A 350 -17.94 13.65 2.01
CA PHE A 350 -19.06 13.40 2.93
C PHE A 350 -18.71 13.78 4.39
N VAL A 351 -17.50 13.42 4.85
CA VAL A 351 -17.05 13.70 6.23
C VAL A 351 -16.80 15.19 6.44
N THR A 352 -16.30 15.90 5.41
CA THR A 352 -15.92 17.32 5.49
C THR A 352 -16.97 18.27 4.91
N ALA A 353 -18.11 17.75 4.42
CA ALA A 353 -19.18 18.58 3.87
C ALA A 353 -19.73 19.55 4.91
N GLU A 354 -19.87 20.81 4.52
CA GLU A 354 -20.44 21.88 5.35
C GLU A 354 -21.92 22.11 5.01
N GLY A 355 -22.68 22.55 6.02
CA GLY A 355 -24.06 22.97 5.86
C GLY A 355 -25.06 22.12 6.63
N ARG A 356 -26.23 22.73 6.92
CA ARG A 356 -27.29 22.18 7.79
C ARG A 356 -27.74 20.76 7.43
N LEU A 357 -27.70 20.39 6.15
CA LEU A 357 -28.12 19.07 5.68
C LEU A 357 -27.05 18.02 5.99
N ALA A 358 -25.77 18.35 5.76
CA ALA A 358 -24.65 17.50 6.10
C ALA A 358 -24.55 17.28 7.61
N ASP A 359 -24.75 18.33 8.38
CA ASP A 359 -24.75 18.31 9.84
C ASP A 359 -25.87 17.43 10.37
N LEU A 360 -27.10 17.56 9.82
CA LEU A 360 -28.22 16.70 10.17
C LEU A 360 -27.96 15.23 9.85
N LEU A 361 -27.35 14.94 8.70
CA LEU A 361 -27.01 13.58 8.32
C LEU A 361 -25.95 12.99 9.25
N ARG A 362 -24.89 13.73 9.58
CA ARG A 362 -23.82 13.26 10.47
C ARG A 362 -24.27 13.11 11.92
N THR A 363 -25.03 14.10 12.45
CA THR A 363 -25.35 14.15 13.89
C THR A 363 -26.64 13.44 14.27
N ARG A 364 -27.57 13.27 13.32
CA ARG A 364 -28.89 12.64 13.60
C ARG A 364 -29.13 11.35 12.84
N VAL A 365 -28.67 11.25 11.59
CA VAL A 365 -28.93 10.05 10.77
C VAL A 365 -27.83 9.00 10.92
N ALA A 366 -26.56 9.42 10.86
CA ALA A 366 -25.43 8.51 10.98
C ALA A 366 -25.42 7.73 12.31
N PRO A 367 -25.69 8.33 13.49
CA PRO A 367 -25.74 7.59 14.75
C PRO A 367 -26.78 6.47 14.79
N PHE A 368 -27.87 6.60 14.04
CA PHE A 368 -28.91 5.56 13.94
C PHE A 368 -28.60 4.51 12.88
N LEU A 369 -27.92 4.88 11.81
CA LEU A 369 -27.61 3.98 10.70
C LEU A 369 -26.31 3.21 10.95
N LEU A 370 -25.28 3.86 11.49
CA LEU A 370 -23.98 3.23 11.76
C LEU A 370 -24.09 1.95 12.60
N PRO A 371 -24.84 1.89 13.72
CA PRO A 371 -25.00 0.67 14.49
C PRO A 371 -25.66 -0.45 13.70
N LYS A 372 -26.67 -0.12 12.88
CA LYS A 372 -27.39 -1.09 12.05
C LYS A 372 -26.52 -1.61 10.90
N VAL A 373 -25.81 -0.71 10.23
CA VAL A 373 -24.85 -1.07 9.18
C VAL A 373 -23.71 -1.88 9.78
N ALA A 374 -23.19 -1.48 10.93
CA ALA A 374 -22.14 -2.18 11.66
C ALA A 374 -22.57 -3.56 12.21
N SER A 375 -23.87 -3.78 12.43
CA SER A 375 -24.40 -5.08 12.85
C SER A 375 -24.53 -6.09 11.71
N LEU A 376 -24.57 -5.63 10.44
CA LEU A 376 -24.65 -6.50 9.27
C LEU A 376 -23.27 -6.99 8.89
N GLU A 377 -23.06 -8.29 8.92
CA GLU A 377 -21.78 -8.95 8.58
C GLU A 377 -21.30 -8.57 7.17
N THR A 378 -22.20 -8.61 6.19
CA THR A 378 -21.91 -8.21 4.80
C THR A 378 -21.39 -6.77 4.67
N SER A 379 -21.91 -5.84 5.48
CA SER A 379 -21.47 -4.44 5.46
C SER A 379 -20.09 -4.27 6.10
N ARG A 380 -19.83 -4.97 7.19
CA ARG A 380 -18.52 -5.00 7.84
C ARG A 380 -17.47 -5.59 6.92
N GLU A 381 -17.78 -6.72 6.31
CA GLU A 381 -16.91 -7.39 5.35
C GLU A 381 -16.61 -6.48 4.15
N PHE A 382 -17.63 -5.83 3.57
CA PHE A 382 -17.43 -4.88 2.46
C PHE A 382 -16.51 -3.72 2.86
N LEU A 383 -16.72 -3.14 4.05
CA LEU A 383 -15.88 -2.06 4.56
C LEU A 383 -14.43 -2.53 4.74
N PHE A 384 -14.24 -3.68 5.39
CA PHE A 384 -12.91 -4.25 5.59
C PHE A 384 -12.21 -4.53 4.27
N ARG A 385 -12.87 -5.24 3.35
CA ARG A 385 -12.32 -5.56 2.02
C ARG A 385 -11.86 -4.30 1.29
N THR A 386 -12.61 -3.20 1.41
CA THR A 386 -12.29 -1.93 0.74
C THR A 386 -11.09 -1.23 1.38
N VAL A 387 -11.09 -1.09 2.72
CA VAL A 387 -10.02 -0.39 3.45
C VAL A 387 -8.72 -1.19 3.45
N SER A 388 -8.80 -2.50 3.63
CA SER A 388 -7.65 -3.41 3.70
C SER A 388 -6.93 -3.68 2.38
N GLN A 389 -7.46 -3.17 1.26
CA GLN A 389 -6.97 -3.35 -0.12
C GLN A 389 -6.96 -4.81 -0.62
N ILE A 390 -7.65 -5.74 0.05
CA ILE A 390 -7.74 -7.14 -0.40
C ILE A 390 -8.70 -7.35 -1.58
N THR A 391 -9.51 -6.34 -1.94
CA THR A 391 -10.35 -6.34 -3.15
C THR A 391 -9.67 -5.74 -4.37
N LEU A 392 -8.41 -5.35 -4.24
CA LEU A 392 -7.66 -4.86 -5.38
C LEU A 392 -7.49 -6.01 -6.38
N ASP A 393 -7.92 -5.78 -7.61
CA ASP A 393 -7.84 -6.73 -8.70
C ASP A 393 -7.29 -6.08 -9.98
N TYR A 394 -6.80 -6.92 -10.89
CA TYR A 394 -6.32 -6.57 -12.21
C TYR A 394 -7.14 -7.27 -13.31
N ARG A 395 -8.42 -7.58 -13.04
CA ARG A 395 -9.31 -8.22 -14.02
C ARG A 395 -9.37 -7.42 -15.30
N GLY A 396 -9.29 -8.12 -16.43
CA GLY A 396 -9.30 -7.49 -17.76
C GLY A 396 -8.00 -6.77 -18.14
N MET A 397 -6.97 -6.78 -17.28
CA MET A 397 -5.65 -6.27 -17.61
C MET A 397 -4.83 -7.29 -18.42
N PRO A 398 -3.77 -6.86 -19.13
CA PRO A 398 -3.03 -7.71 -20.06
C PRO A 398 -2.54 -9.04 -19.49
N LEU A 399 -2.15 -9.08 -18.20
CA LEU A 399 -1.63 -10.28 -17.55
C LEU A 399 -2.70 -11.13 -16.86
N SER A 400 -3.99 -10.93 -17.14
CA SER A 400 -5.10 -11.54 -16.42
C SER A 400 -5.95 -12.40 -17.37
N LYS A 401 -6.11 -13.72 -17.09
CA LYS A 401 -6.81 -14.63 -17.99
C LYS A 401 -7.59 -15.72 -17.25
N GLY A 402 -8.77 -16.02 -17.75
CA GLY A 402 -9.57 -17.17 -17.33
C GLY A 402 -10.30 -17.02 -15.99
N VAL A 403 -11.01 -18.09 -15.61
CA VAL A 403 -11.79 -18.18 -14.37
C VAL A 403 -11.90 -19.63 -13.90
N ALA A 404 -11.73 -19.88 -12.60
CA ALA A 404 -11.97 -21.17 -11.99
C ALA A 404 -12.66 -20.96 -10.63
N GLY A 405 -13.82 -21.58 -10.43
CA GLY A 405 -14.70 -21.24 -9.29
C GLY A 405 -15.18 -19.79 -9.40
N HIS A 406 -14.99 -19.02 -8.34
CA HIS A 406 -15.28 -17.58 -8.29
C HIS A 406 -14.04 -16.69 -8.51
N VAL A 407 -12.88 -17.32 -8.76
CA VAL A 407 -11.58 -16.61 -8.89
C VAL A 407 -11.25 -16.40 -10.37
N HIS A 408 -10.95 -15.15 -10.70
CA HIS A 408 -10.59 -14.73 -12.06
C HIS A 408 -9.09 -14.45 -12.16
N GLY A 409 -8.55 -14.55 -13.37
CA GLY A 409 -7.27 -13.94 -13.66
C GLY A 409 -7.31 -12.45 -13.31
N GLY A 410 -6.29 -11.96 -12.61
CA GLY A 410 -6.21 -10.61 -12.06
C GLY A 410 -6.62 -10.48 -10.60
N ASP A 411 -7.26 -11.49 -10.02
CA ASP A 411 -7.62 -11.45 -8.61
C ASP A 411 -6.40 -11.65 -7.71
N ARG A 412 -6.43 -11.06 -6.52
CA ARG A 412 -5.62 -11.53 -5.40
C ARG A 412 -6.04 -12.98 -5.12
N LEU A 413 -5.08 -13.91 -4.96
CA LEU A 413 -5.42 -15.26 -4.54
C LEU A 413 -6.23 -15.22 -3.23
N PRO A 414 -7.41 -15.84 -3.14
CA PRO A 414 -8.15 -15.92 -1.89
C PRO A 414 -7.35 -16.69 -0.82
N TRP A 415 -7.35 -16.15 0.40
CA TRP A 415 -6.79 -16.86 1.54
C TRP A 415 -7.75 -17.93 2.02
N ALA A 416 -7.22 -19.10 2.29
CA ALA A 416 -7.97 -20.20 2.87
C ALA A 416 -7.12 -20.92 3.92
N HIS A 417 -7.72 -21.18 5.07
CA HIS A 417 -7.11 -21.83 6.22
C HIS A 417 -7.99 -22.99 6.68
N ASP A 418 -7.38 -24.12 6.99
CA ASP A 418 -8.08 -25.36 7.31
C ASP A 418 -7.77 -25.92 8.72
N GLY A 419 -7.07 -25.16 9.56
CA GLY A 419 -6.62 -25.54 10.88
C GLY A 419 -5.22 -26.18 10.91
N GLU A 420 -4.72 -26.71 9.81
CA GLU A 420 -3.38 -27.29 9.69
C GLU A 420 -2.37 -26.36 9.02
N GLY A 421 -2.86 -25.41 8.22
CA GLY A 421 -2.04 -24.41 7.52
C GLY A 421 -2.87 -23.52 6.63
N ASP A 422 -2.22 -22.59 5.94
CA ASP A 422 -2.87 -21.72 4.96
C ASP A 422 -2.21 -21.83 3.58
N ASN A 423 -2.97 -21.53 2.53
CA ASN A 423 -2.48 -21.57 1.16
C ASN A 423 -1.50 -20.42 0.81
N PHE A 424 -1.23 -19.50 1.74
CA PHE A 424 -0.29 -18.39 1.55
C PHE A 424 1.14 -18.75 2.00
N GLU A 425 1.35 -19.90 2.66
CA GLU A 425 2.72 -20.27 3.06
C GLU A 425 3.66 -20.41 1.87
N SER A 426 3.19 -20.96 0.76
CA SER A 426 3.96 -21.08 -0.48
C SER A 426 4.28 -19.73 -1.13
N LEU A 427 3.45 -18.69 -0.86
CA LEU A 427 3.60 -17.37 -1.46
C LEU A 427 4.78 -16.55 -0.91
N LYS A 428 5.51 -17.05 0.09
CA LYS A 428 6.76 -16.44 0.57
C LYS A 428 7.86 -16.42 -0.50
N CYS A 429 7.76 -17.28 -1.49
CA CYS A 429 8.66 -17.32 -2.63
C CYS A 429 8.32 -16.20 -3.62
N LEU A 430 9.34 -15.45 -4.08
CA LEU A 430 9.20 -14.37 -5.08
C LEU A 430 9.23 -14.90 -6.51
N SER A 431 8.58 -16.01 -6.79
CA SER A 431 8.58 -16.65 -8.09
C SER A 431 7.17 -16.90 -8.62
N TRP A 432 7.10 -17.15 -9.91
CA TRP A 432 5.92 -17.76 -10.50
C TRP A 432 5.68 -19.14 -9.87
N GLN A 433 4.43 -19.51 -9.63
CA GLN A 433 4.07 -20.80 -9.07
C GLN A 433 2.65 -21.22 -9.49
N VAL A 434 2.37 -22.51 -9.43
CA VAL A 434 1.05 -23.08 -9.74
C VAL A 434 0.43 -23.63 -8.47
N HIS A 435 -0.80 -23.24 -8.20
CA HIS A 435 -1.65 -23.85 -7.16
C HIS A 435 -2.75 -24.66 -7.80
N VAL A 436 -2.98 -25.86 -7.28
CA VAL A 436 -4.11 -26.73 -7.62
C VAL A 436 -4.84 -27.12 -6.34
N TYR A 437 -6.18 -27.01 -6.35
CA TYR A 437 -7.00 -27.34 -5.19
C TYR A 437 -7.87 -28.55 -5.53
N GLY A 438 -7.45 -29.74 -5.10
CA GLY A 438 -8.00 -31.03 -5.44
C GLY A 438 -7.02 -31.89 -6.24
N ASP A 439 -7.51 -32.60 -7.24
CA ASP A 439 -6.70 -33.51 -8.07
C ASP A 439 -5.99 -32.73 -9.20
N THR A 440 -4.79 -33.16 -9.54
CA THR A 440 -4.03 -32.64 -10.67
C THR A 440 -3.60 -33.76 -11.61
N SER A 441 -3.28 -33.46 -12.87
CA SER A 441 -2.83 -34.46 -13.83
C SER A 441 -1.33 -34.76 -13.69
N ASP A 442 -0.94 -36.01 -14.02
CA ASP A 442 0.47 -36.41 -14.07
C ASP A 442 1.25 -35.56 -15.11
N GLU A 443 0.56 -35.13 -16.19
CA GLU A 443 1.13 -34.24 -17.21
C GLU A 443 1.51 -32.87 -16.60
N MET A 444 0.64 -32.28 -15.75
CA MET A 444 0.95 -31.02 -15.04
C MET A 444 2.12 -31.18 -14.09
N ILE A 445 2.15 -32.28 -13.32
CA ILE A 445 3.26 -32.58 -12.40
C ILE A 445 4.59 -32.70 -13.18
N ALA A 446 4.60 -33.52 -14.25
CA ALA A 446 5.79 -33.73 -15.05
C ALA A 446 6.28 -32.43 -15.70
N TRP A 447 5.35 -31.66 -16.27
CA TRP A 447 5.68 -30.40 -16.92
C TRP A 447 6.25 -29.36 -15.93
N CYS A 448 5.62 -29.18 -14.76
CA CYS A 448 6.11 -28.26 -13.74
C CYS A 448 7.51 -28.65 -13.25
N ASN A 449 7.75 -29.95 -13.04
CA ASN A 449 9.07 -30.47 -12.63
C ASN A 449 10.14 -30.23 -13.70
N GLU A 450 9.83 -30.53 -14.98
CA GLU A 450 10.75 -30.33 -16.11
C GLU A 450 11.13 -28.85 -16.24
N HIS A 451 10.15 -27.97 -15.99
CA HIS A 451 10.33 -26.55 -16.15
C HIS A 451 10.69 -25.82 -14.84
N HIS A 452 10.96 -26.53 -13.77
CA HIS A 452 11.30 -25.97 -12.45
C HIS A 452 10.29 -24.93 -11.94
N LEU A 453 9.01 -25.05 -12.32
CA LEU A 453 7.93 -24.19 -11.85
C LEU A 453 7.32 -24.78 -10.58
N PRO A 454 7.40 -24.11 -9.43
CA PRO A 454 6.82 -24.62 -8.19
C PRO A 454 5.35 -24.98 -8.35
N LEU A 455 4.98 -26.20 -8.03
CA LEU A 455 3.61 -26.70 -8.04
C LEU A 455 3.18 -27.08 -6.62
N HIS A 456 2.09 -26.48 -6.16
CA HIS A 456 1.51 -26.76 -4.87
C HIS A 456 0.12 -27.37 -5.07
N VAL A 457 -0.02 -28.62 -4.67
CA VAL A 457 -1.29 -29.36 -4.75
C VAL A 457 -1.89 -29.49 -3.35
N PHE A 458 -3.05 -28.87 -3.16
CA PHE A 458 -3.80 -28.88 -1.91
C PHE A 458 -4.96 -29.87 -2.03
N GLY A 459 -5.05 -30.87 -1.18
CA GLY A 459 -6.22 -31.75 -1.12
C GLY A 459 -7.51 -30.95 -0.92
N TRP A 460 -8.57 -31.28 -1.67
CA TRP A 460 -9.82 -30.51 -1.63
C TRP A 460 -10.43 -30.47 -0.22
N ARG A 461 -10.80 -29.29 0.24
CA ARG A 461 -11.41 -29.04 1.55
C ARG A 461 -12.53 -27.99 1.47
N PRO A 462 -13.52 -28.02 2.37
CA PRO A 462 -14.62 -27.04 2.39
C PRO A 462 -14.16 -25.58 2.50
N ALA A 463 -13.02 -25.32 3.15
CA ALA A 463 -12.45 -23.98 3.26
C ALA A 463 -12.06 -23.37 1.89
N PHE A 464 -11.66 -24.21 0.94
CA PHE A 464 -11.34 -23.76 -0.42
C PHE A 464 -12.60 -23.37 -1.20
N GLU A 465 -13.68 -24.14 -1.04
CA GLU A 465 -14.99 -23.82 -1.61
C GLU A 465 -15.54 -22.52 -1.03
N ALA A 466 -15.46 -22.34 0.29
CA ALA A 466 -15.89 -21.12 0.98
C ALA A 466 -15.07 -19.89 0.54
N ALA A 467 -13.78 -20.07 0.21
CA ALA A 467 -12.92 -19.04 -0.35
C ALA A 467 -13.19 -18.75 -1.86
N GLY A 468 -14.09 -19.52 -2.50
CA GLY A 468 -14.46 -19.38 -3.90
C GLY A 468 -13.50 -20.06 -4.88
N LEU A 469 -12.59 -20.90 -4.41
CA LEU A 469 -11.66 -21.66 -5.25
C LEU A 469 -12.37 -22.81 -5.97
N GLY A 470 -12.00 -23.11 -7.20
CA GLY A 470 -12.57 -24.20 -8.00
C GLY A 470 -11.93 -25.55 -7.69
N ARG A 471 -12.75 -26.60 -7.52
CA ARG A 471 -12.24 -27.96 -7.34
C ARG A 471 -11.53 -28.44 -8.60
N SER A 472 -10.29 -28.94 -8.43
CA SER A 472 -9.39 -29.39 -9.49
C SER A 472 -9.04 -28.29 -10.53
N GLY A 473 -9.36 -27.03 -10.23
CA GLY A 473 -8.89 -25.88 -10.97
C GLY A 473 -7.43 -25.58 -10.65
N PHE A 474 -6.68 -25.03 -11.61
CA PHE A 474 -5.36 -24.52 -11.34
C PHE A 474 -5.30 -22.99 -11.45
N TYR A 475 -4.36 -22.43 -10.69
CA TYR A 475 -4.10 -21.00 -10.64
C TYR A 475 -2.61 -20.77 -10.84
N LEU A 476 -2.25 -20.10 -11.95
CA LEU A 476 -0.89 -19.61 -12.15
C LEU A 476 -0.75 -18.30 -11.40
N LEU A 477 0.18 -18.24 -10.46
CA LEU A 477 0.39 -17.08 -9.59
C LEU A 477 1.64 -16.31 -10.00
N ARG A 478 1.50 -15.00 -10.04
CA ARG A 478 2.59 -14.04 -10.26
C ARG A 478 3.45 -13.91 -9.00
N PRO A 479 4.69 -13.41 -9.10
CA PRO A 479 5.53 -13.14 -7.93
C PRO A 479 4.88 -12.19 -6.90
N ASP A 480 4.02 -11.26 -7.32
CA ASP A 480 3.25 -10.37 -6.46
C ASP A 480 1.92 -10.97 -5.95
N THR A 481 1.79 -12.31 -6.05
CA THR A 481 0.68 -13.12 -5.53
C THR A 481 -0.69 -12.92 -6.18
N TYR A 482 -0.75 -12.22 -7.32
CA TYR A 482 -1.96 -12.14 -8.11
C TYR A 482 -2.09 -13.34 -9.04
N VAL A 483 -3.33 -13.76 -9.27
CA VAL A 483 -3.65 -14.82 -10.23
C VAL A 483 -3.45 -14.30 -11.65
N ALA A 484 -2.51 -14.87 -12.37
CA ALA A 484 -2.32 -14.59 -13.79
C ALA A 484 -3.30 -15.37 -14.65
N VAL A 485 -3.42 -16.68 -14.38
CA VAL A 485 -4.34 -17.58 -15.09
C VAL A 485 -5.15 -18.37 -14.07
N ALA A 486 -6.46 -18.46 -14.28
CA ALA A 486 -7.35 -19.36 -13.57
C ALA A 486 -8.07 -20.26 -14.58
N GLU A 487 -7.96 -21.58 -14.43
CA GLU A 487 -8.56 -22.56 -15.34
C GLU A 487 -9.17 -23.75 -14.60
N THR A 488 -10.21 -24.33 -15.16
CA THR A 488 -10.99 -25.42 -14.54
C THR A 488 -10.35 -26.78 -14.70
N CYS A 489 -9.36 -26.92 -15.60
CA CYS A 489 -8.65 -28.19 -15.82
C CYS A 489 -7.15 -27.97 -15.85
N SER A 490 -6.40 -28.95 -15.31
CA SER A 490 -4.94 -28.90 -15.18
C SER A 490 -4.25 -29.28 -16.52
N ASP A 491 -4.28 -28.36 -17.51
CA ASP A 491 -3.58 -28.49 -18.80
C ASP A 491 -2.34 -27.57 -18.82
N PRO A 492 -1.12 -28.10 -18.79
CA PRO A 492 0.11 -27.29 -18.81
C PRO A 492 0.30 -26.47 -20.09
N LYS A 493 -0.33 -26.85 -21.20
CA LYS A 493 -0.27 -26.10 -22.46
C LYS A 493 -0.85 -24.69 -22.33
N VAL A 494 -1.77 -24.49 -21.39
CA VAL A 494 -2.32 -23.15 -21.08
C VAL A 494 -1.23 -22.26 -20.50
N ILE A 495 -0.43 -22.79 -19.57
CA ILE A 495 0.67 -22.08 -18.93
C ILE A 495 1.77 -21.77 -19.96
N GLU A 496 2.15 -22.77 -20.78
CA GLU A 496 3.14 -22.59 -21.83
C GLU A 496 2.73 -21.50 -22.84
N ARG A 497 1.46 -21.53 -23.27
CA ARG A 497 0.91 -20.51 -24.17
C ARG A 497 0.91 -19.13 -23.51
N TYR A 498 0.51 -19.04 -22.23
CA TYR A 498 0.50 -17.79 -21.50
C TYR A 498 1.89 -17.15 -21.42
N PHE A 499 2.91 -17.92 -21.04
CA PHE A 499 4.29 -17.43 -20.96
C PHE A 499 4.82 -17.00 -22.34
N ARG A 500 4.56 -17.78 -23.37
CA ARG A 500 4.95 -17.45 -24.74
C ARG A 500 4.28 -16.16 -25.24
N ASP A 501 2.97 -16.03 -25.03
CA ASP A 501 2.18 -14.89 -25.51
C ASP A 501 2.63 -13.57 -24.83
N HIS A 502 3.16 -13.64 -23.60
CA HIS A 502 3.67 -12.48 -22.86
C HIS A 502 5.20 -12.33 -22.91
N GLY A 503 5.88 -13.16 -23.66
CA GLY A 503 7.35 -13.12 -23.76
C GLY A 503 8.05 -13.35 -22.43
N ILE A 504 7.47 -14.16 -21.54
CA ILE A 504 8.00 -14.47 -20.22
C ILE A 504 8.68 -15.85 -20.28
N ARG A 505 9.87 -15.91 -19.73
CA ARG A 505 10.60 -17.16 -19.51
C ARG A 505 10.67 -17.38 -18.00
N PRO A 506 9.87 -18.30 -17.42
CA PRO A 506 9.77 -18.44 -15.96
C PRO A 506 11.01 -19.06 -15.31
N PHE A 507 12.00 -19.44 -16.11
CA PHE A 507 13.17 -20.19 -15.68
C PHE A 507 14.29 -19.23 -15.27
N PHE A 508 14.19 -18.74 -14.06
CA PHE A 508 15.31 -18.13 -13.38
C PHE A 508 15.99 -19.23 -12.58
N GLY A 509 17.17 -19.67 -13.06
CA GLY A 509 18.05 -20.47 -12.23
C GLY A 509 18.17 -19.75 -10.88
N SER A 510 17.94 -20.46 -9.80
CA SER A 510 18.19 -19.97 -8.45
C SER A 510 19.65 -19.51 -8.37
N PRO A 511 19.92 -18.39 -7.69
CA PRO A 511 21.31 -18.04 -7.38
C PRO A 511 21.96 -19.11 -6.54
#